data_6d6726036090673fbe8612272e9bc491
#
_entry.id   6d6726036090673fbe8612272e9bc491
#
_cell.length_a   1.000
_cell.length_b   1.000
_cell.length_c   1.000
_cell.angle_alpha   90.00
_cell.angle_beta   90.00
_cell.angle_gamma   90.00
#
_symmetry.space_group_name_H-M   'P 1'
#
loop_
_entity.id
_entity.type
_entity.pdbx_description
1 polymer ?
#
loop_
_entity_poly.entity_id
_entity_poly.type
_entity_poly.pdbx_seq_one_letter_code
_entity_poly.pdbx_strand_id
1 'polypeptide(L)'
;PKKRKRQHFVHYRYLPGLGFYGTGLIHLIGGLAKSATSILRQLIDAGTLSNLPAGLKARGLRIKGDDSPLMPGEFRDVDVPGGAIRDSIAFLPYKEPSSVLYQLLGNIVEEGRRVGSVADVQVGNLNPQAPVGTTLALMERSMKVMSGVQARLHAALKRELGLLAVVIKDYMPSEYAYEMDGDFDRRKDFDDRVDVVPVSDPNAATMSQRVVQX
;
A
#
# COMPACT_ATOMS: atom_id res chain seq x y z
N PRO A 1 12.19 -50.19 5.69
CA PRO A 1 11.50 -48.96 6.02
C PRO A 1 11.70 -47.92 4.91
N LYS A 2 10.61 -47.50 4.26
CA LYS A 2 10.68 -46.44 3.25
C LYS A 2 10.90 -45.10 3.93
N LYS A 3 11.93 -44.39 3.54
CA LYS A 3 12.18 -43.02 4.02
C LYS A 3 11.05 -42.12 3.53
N ARG A 4 10.30 -41.52 4.46
CA ARG A 4 9.25 -40.52 4.16
C ARG A 4 9.84 -39.13 4.35
N LYS A 5 9.59 -38.26 3.38
CA LYS A 5 9.97 -36.85 3.48
C LYS A 5 9.04 -36.18 4.53
N ARG A 6 9.63 -35.65 5.58
CA ARG A 6 8.88 -34.93 6.62
C ARG A 6 8.98 -33.42 6.35
N GLN A 7 7.84 -32.79 6.22
CA GLN A 7 7.77 -31.33 6.02
C GLN A 7 7.84 -30.66 7.40
N HIS A 8 8.66 -29.62 7.50
CA HIS A 8 8.83 -28.84 8.73
C HIS A 8 8.49 -27.35 8.55
N PHE A 9 8.28 -26.92 7.32
CA PHE A 9 8.06 -25.51 6.99
C PHE A 9 6.81 -25.37 6.16
N VAL A 10 6.09 -24.29 6.40
CA VAL A 10 4.91 -23.91 5.61
C VAL A 10 5.18 -22.57 4.96
N HIS A 11 4.88 -22.47 3.68
CA HIS A 11 5.14 -21.29 2.87
C HIS A 11 3.82 -20.53 2.63
N TYR A 12 3.72 -19.33 3.19
CA TYR A 12 2.61 -18.41 2.98
C TYR A 12 2.95 -17.50 1.78
N ARG A 13 2.16 -17.60 0.72
CA ARG A 13 2.38 -16.81 -0.49
C ARG A 13 1.15 -15.97 -0.80
N TYR A 14 1.37 -14.67 -1.02
CA TYR A 14 0.32 -13.76 -1.45
C TYR A 14 -0.16 -14.14 -2.85
N LEU A 15 0.74 -14.15 -3.82
CA LEU A 15 0.52 -14.71 -5.16
C LEU A 15 1.63 -15.71 -5.46
N PRO A 16 1.31 -16.83 -6.11
CA PRO A 16 2.36 -17.77 -6.53
C PRO A 16 3.21 -17.13 -7.62
N GLY A 17 4.52 -17.24 -7.48
CA GLY A 17 5.49 -16.84 -8.49
C GLY A 17 6.01 -18.06 -9.25
N LEU A 18 6.92 -17.81 -10.17
CA LEU A 18 7.65 -18.86 -10.86
C LEU A 18 8.74 -19.39 -9.91
N GLY A 19 8.57 -20.60 -9.42
CA GLY A 19 9.51 -21.23 -8.50
C GLY A 19 9.08 -21.15 -7.05
N PHE A 20 10.05 -21.11 -6.14
CA PHE A 20 9.80 -21.17 -4.70
C PHE A 20 9.16 -19.90 -4.15
N TYR A 21 9.65 -18.74 -4.54
CA TYR A 21 9.20 -17.46 -3.99
C TYR A 21 7.89 -17.01 -4.61
N GLY A 22 7.05 -16.39 -3.78
CA GLY A 22 5.83 -15.74 -4.23
C GLY A 22 6.05 -14.28 -4.61
N THR A 23 5.04 -13.69 -5.23
CA THR A 23 5.01 -12.28 -5.60
C THR A 23 4.11 -11.54 -4.60
N GLY A 24 4.66 -10.51 -3.97
CA GLY A 24 3.93 -9.67 -3.04
C GLY A 24 3.39 -8.40 -3.70
N LEU A 25 2.65 -7.62 -2.94
CA LEU A 25 2.04 -6.38 -3.41
C LEU A 25 3.09 -5.37 -3.92
N ILE A 26 4.24 -5.31 -3.25
CA ILE A 26 5.32 -4.40 -3.65
C ILE A 26 5.85 -4.70 -5.05
N HIS A 27 5.83 -5.97 -5.47
CA HIS A 27 6.25 -6.35 -6.82
C HIS A 27 5.23 -5.88 -7.87
N LEU A 28 3.95 -5.80 -7.48
CA LEU A 28 2.87 -5.38 -8.39
C LEU A 28 2.85 -3.86 -8.58
N ILE A 29 2.91 -3.10 -7.48
CA ILE A 29 2.69 -1.66 -7.52
C ILE A 29 3.97 -0.82 -7.32
N GLY A 30 5.10 -1.46 -6.99
CA GLY A 30 6.35 -0.74 -6.68
C GLY A 30 6.85 0.16 -7.81
N GLY A 31 6.75 -0.31 -9.05
CA GLY A 31 7.10 0.47 -10.23
C GLY A 31 6.21 1.71 -10.39
N LEU A 32 4.92 1.54 -10.25
CA LEU A 32 3.95 2.64 -10.33
C LEU A 32 4.16 3.66 -9.20
N ALA A 33 4.39 3.19 -7.97
CA ALA A 33 4.67 4.04 -6.82
C ALA A 33 5.95 4.87 -7.01
N LYS A 34 7.00 4.26 -7.56
CA LYS A 34 8.25 4.95 -7.88
C LYS A 34 8.03 6.03 -8.93
N SER A 35 7.28 5.71 -9.99
CA SER A 35 6.95 6.68 -11.05
C SER A 35 6.12 7.85 -10.51
N ALA A 36 5.11 7.57 -9.71
CA ALA A 36 4.26 8.60 -9.08
C ALA A 36 5.11 9.54 -8.19
N THR A 37 6.00 8.97 -7.39
CA THR A 37 6.91 9.75 -6.53
C THR A 37 7.83 10.64 -7.35
N SER A 38 8.36 10.13 -8.46
CA SER A 38 9.24 10.89 -9.36
C SER A 38 8.50 12.06 -10.00
N ILE A 39 7.27 11.84 -10.48
CA ILE A 39 6.45 12.90 -11.08
C ILE A 39 6.08 13.96 -10.04
N LEU A 40 5.70 13.53 -8.84
CA LEU A 40 5.36 14.45 -7.75
C LEU A 40 6.55 15.36 -7.40
N ARG A 41 7.77 14.80 -7.33
CA ARG A 41 8.99 15.58 -7.11
C ARG A 41 9.19 16.61 -8.20
N GLN A 42 9.06 16.23 -9.47
CA GLN A 42 9.20 17.14 -10.60
C GLN A 42 8.18 18.29 -10.54
N LEU A 43 6.93 18.00 -10.15
CA LEU A 43 5.89 19.03 -10.00
C LEU A 43 6.22 20.00 -8.86
N ILE A 44 6.71 19.48 -7.73
CA ILE A 44 7.13 20.31 -6.58
C ILE A 44 8.33 21.17 -6.96
N ASP A 45 9.33 20.59 -7.62
CA ASP A 45 10.53 21.32 -8.06
C ASP A 45 10.17 22.43 -9.05
N ALA A 46 9.32 22.13 -10.04
CA ALA A 46 8.83 23.12 -11.00
C ALA A 46 8.07 24.25 -10.31
N GLY A 47 7.21 23.92 -9.35
CA GLY A 47 6.48 24.91 -8.55
C GLY A 47 7.40 25.79 -7.72
N THR A 48 8.40 25.20 -7.10
CA THR A 48 9.40 25.92 -6.30
C THR A 48 10.20 26.91 -7.17
N LEU A 49 10.69 26.43 -8.31
CA LEU A 49 11.48 27.27 -9.23
C LEU A 49 10.63 28.37 -9.88
N SER A 50 9.36 28.10 -10.15
CA SER A 50 8.43 29.08 -10.69
C SER A 50 8.09 30.18 -9.66
N ASN A 51 7.92 29.80 -8.40
CA ASN A 51 7.58 30.74 -7.31
C ASN A 51 8.79 31.53 -6.81
N LEU A 52 9.99 30.95 -6.89
CA LEU A 52 11.25 31.56 -6.46
C LEU A 52 12.23 31.60 -7.64
N PRO A 53 11.94 32.40 -8.66
CA PRO A 53 12.76 32.38 -9.87
C PRO A 53 14.15 32.93 -9.61
N ALA A 54 15.16 32.20 -10.05
CA ALA A 54 16.53 32.69 -10.10
C ALA A 54 16.71 33.59 -11.31
N GLY A 55 17.71 34.49 -11.23
CA GLY A 55 18.02 35.43 -12.30
C GLY A 55 19.52 35.58 -12.48
N LEU A 56 19.87 36.23 -13.58
CA LEU A 56 21.23 36.62 -13.89
C LEU A 56 21.35 38.13 -13.75
N LYS A 57 22.41 38.61 -13.09
CA LYS A 57 22.70 40.04 -12.99
C LYS A 57 23.96 40.33 -13.75
N ALA A 58 23.99 41.49 -14.44
CA ALA A 58 25.18 41.95 -15.15
C ALA A 58 26.31 42.23 -14.16
N ARG A 59 27.52 41.91 -14.56
CA ARG A 59 28.73 42.23 -13.76
C ARG A 59 28.87 43.77 -13.62
N GLY A 60 28.94 44.23 -12.38
CA GLY A 60 29.00 45.67 -12.09
C GLY A 60 27.73 46.24 -11.48
N LEU A 61 26.60 45.51 -11.59
CA LEU A 61 25.39 45.88 -10.88
C LEU A 61 25.62 45.68 -9.37
N ARG A 62 25.56 46.75 -8.60
CA ARG A 62 25.71 46.71 -7.14
C ARG A 62 24.37 46.92 -6.46
N ILE A 63 23.96 45.95 -5.69
CA ILE A 63 22.74 46.00 -4.88
C ILE A 63 23.19 46.16 -3.42
N LYS A 64 22.75 47.22 -2.75
CA LYS A 64 23.01 47.40 -1.33
C LYS A 64 22.33 46.30 -0.52
N GLY A 65 23.09 45.56 0.27
CA GLY A 65 22.57 44.47 1.07
C GLY A 65 22.33 43.17 0.28
N ASP A 66 23.15 42.89 -0.76
CA ASP A 66 23.06 41.70 -1.63
C ASP A 66 23.21 40.39 -0.88
N ASP A 67 23.81 40.42 0.33
CA ASP A 67 24.04 39.22 1.15
C ASP A 67 22.83 38.80 2.01
N SER A 68 21.74 39.57 1.99
CA SER A 68 20.55 39.28 2.80
C SER A 68 19.30 39.12 1.94
N PRO A 69 18.36 38.25 2.32
CA PRO A 69 17.10 38.10 1.58
C PRO A 69 16.28 39.39 1.64
N LEU A 70 15.57 39.68 0.55
CA LEU A 70 14.58 40.76 0.49
C LEU A 70 13.36 40.43 1.35
N MET A 71 12.96 41.39 2.17
CA MET A 71 11.72 41.28 2.96
C MET A 71 10.53 41.79 2.11
N PRO A 72 9.34 41.24 2.34
CA PRO A 72 8.14 41.71 1.63
C PRO A 72 7.93 43.22 1.84
N GLY A 73 7.80 43.96 0.74
CA GLY A 73 7.66 45.43 0.76
C GLY A 73 8.93 46.21 0.86
N GLU A 74 10.11 45.58 0.86
CA GLU A 74 11.42 46.24 0.93
C GLU A 74 11.84 46.74 -0.45
N PHE A 75 12.34 47.97 -0.50
CA PHE A 75 12.98 48.57 -1.68
C PHE A 75 14.48 48.77 -1.41
N ARG A 76 15.31 48.27 -2.30
CA ARG A 76 16.78 48.39 -2.17
C ARG A 76 17.34 49.29 -3.24
N ASP A 77 18.31 50.11 -2.83
CA ASP A 77 19.08 50.96 -3.73
C ASP A 77 19.96 50.11 -4.62
N VAL A 78 19.99 50.43 -5.90
CA VAL A 78 20.77 49.70 -6.92
C VAL A 78 21.57 50.70 -7.72
N ASP A 79 22.90 50.52 -7.77
CA ASP A 79 23.77 51.28 -8.64
C ASP A 79 23.88 50.60 -10.00
N VAL A 80 23.35 51.24 -11.05
CA VAL A 80 23.37 50.72 -12.41
C VAL A 80 24.35 51.57 -13.25
N PRO A 81 25.50 51.04 -13.62
CA PRO A 81 26.43 51.79 -14.45
C PRO A 81 25.96 51.84 -15.91
N GLY A 82 25.39 52.97 -16.29
CA GLY A 82 25.12 53.29 -17.70
C GLY A 82 23.93 52.62 -18.36
N GLY A 83 22.85 52.33 -17.63
CA GLY A 83 21.68 51.71 -18.26
C GLY A 83 20.46 51.60 -17.35
N ALA A 84 19.39 51.07 -17.88
CA ALA A 84 18.21 50.77 -17.10
C ALA A 84 18.40 49.49 -16.29
N ILE A 85 17.84 49.42 -15.10
CA ILE A 85 17.84 48.21 -14.22
C ILE A 85 17.37 46.98 -14.99
N ARG A 86 16.33 47.14 -15.81
CA ARG A 86 15.72 46.08 -16.61
C ARG A 86 16.73 45.40 -17.56
N ASP A 87 17.67 46.13 -18.11
CA ASP A 87 18.68 45.63 -19.05
C ASP A 87 19.83 44.91 -18.34
N SER A 88 19.94 45.09 -17.02
CA SER A 88 21.01 44.52 -16.21
C SER A 88 20.60 43.26 -15.45
N ILE A 89 19.33 42.87 -15.47
CA ILE A 89 18.79 41.71 -14.78
C ILE A 89 17.97 40.90 -15.77
N ALA A 90 18.23 39.61 -15.84
CA ALA A 90 17.44 38.66 -16.64
C ALA A 90 16.98 37.50 -15.76
N PHE A 91 15.70 37.30 -15.67
CA PHE A 91 15.14 36.12 -14.97
C PHE A 91 15.28 34.88 -15.85
N LEU A 92 15.63 33.76 -15.26
CA LEU A 92 15.65 32.48 -15.96
C LEU A 92 14.21 32.05 -16.28
N PRO A 93 13.97 31.57 -17.51
CA PRO A 93 12.60 31.23 -17.94
C PRO A 93 12.15 29.88 -17.40
N TYR A 94 11.82 29.82 -16.12
CA TYR A 94 11.27 28.61 -15.51
C TYR A 94 9.82 28.43 -15.95
N LYS A 95 9.50 27.21 -16.35
CA LYS A 95 8.14 26.85 -16.74
C LYS A 95 7.30 26.53 -15.51
N GLU A 96 6.04 26.84 -15.57
CA GLU A 96 5.06 26.48 -14.56
C GLU A 96 4.91 24.93 -14.48
N PRO A 97 4.46 24.40 -13.34
CA PRO A 97 4.19 22.97 -13.23
C PRO A 97 3.25 22.48 -14.33
N SER A 98 3.61 21.38 -14.99
CA SER A 98 2.88 20.87 -16.14
C SER A 98 1.56 20.24 -15.70
N SER A 99 0.45 20.72 -16.26
CA SER A 99 -0.88 20.12 -16.04
C SER A 99 -0.95 18.68 -16.61
N VAL A 100 -0.18 18.40 -17.66
CA VAL A 100 -0.09 17.05 -18.26
C VAL A 100 0.59 16.09 -17.27
N LEU A 101 1.65 16.51 -16.61
CA LEU A 101 2.30 15.69 -15.57
C LEU A 101 1.36 15.46 -14.39
N TYR A 102 0.57 16.46 -14.01
CA TYR A 102 -0.41 16.32 -12.94
C TYR A 102 -1.49 15.27 -13.31
N GLN A 103 -2.00 15.31 -14.52
CA GLN A 103 -2.95 14.32 -15.04
C GLN A 103 -2.33 12.91 -15.09
N LEU A 104 -1.08 12.83 -15.54
CA LEU A 104 -0.34 11.55 -15.59
C LEU A 104 -0.18 10.97 -14.18
N LEU A 105 0.12 11.80 -13.19
CA LEU A 105 0.18 11.38 -11.78
C LEU A 105 -1.16 10.75 -11.33
N GLY A 106 -2.27 11.42 -11.65
CA GLY A 106 -3.60 10.89 -11.34
C GLY A 106 -3.86 9.53 -11.97
N ASN A 107 -3.51 9.38 -13.25
CA ASN A 107 -3.68 8.11 -13.97
C ASN A 107 -2.83 6.98 -13.37
N ILE A 108 -1.57 7.28 -13.00
CA ILE A 108 -0.67 6.29 -12.39
C ILE A 108 -1.20 5.84 -11.02
N VAL A 109 -1.72 6.77 -10.22
CA VAL A 109 -2.31 6.48 -8.90
C VAL A 109 -3.53 5.56 -9.09
N GLU A 110 -4.38 5.87 -10.05
CA GLU A 110 -5.58 5.08 -10.36
C GLU A 110 -5.23 3.66 -10.81
N GLU A 111 -4.24 3.53 -11.70
CA GLU A 111 -3.75 2.22 -12.12
C GLU A 111 -3.13 1.45 -10.96
N GLY A 112 -2.40 2.13 -10.07
CA GLY A 112 -1.84 1.52 -8.86
C GLY A 112 -2.93 0.94 -7.96
N ARG A 113 -4.02 1.68 -7.78
CA ARG A 113 -5.19 1.22 -7.01
C ARG A 113 -5.82 -0.02 -7.64
N ARG A 114 -6.00 -0.03 -8.96
CA ARG A 114 -6.57 -1.19 -9.70
C ARG A 114 -5.68 -2.42 -9.55
N VAL A 115 -4.38 -2.27 -9.79
CA VAL A 115 -3.41 -3.37 -9.73
C VAL A 115 -3.28 -3.90 -8.29
N GLY A 116 -3.33 -3.01 -7.30
CA GLY A 116 -3.29 -3.36 -5.89
C GLY A 116 -4.58 -3.99 -5.38
N SER A 117 -5.63 -4.02 -6.20
CA SER A 117 -6.96 -4.50 -5.81
C SER A 117 -7.52 -3.77 -4.59
N VAL A 118 -7.03 -2.55 -4.36
CA VAL A 118 -7.64 -1.65 -3.38
C VAL A 118 -8.87 -1.08 -4.08
N ALA A 119 -9.93 -1.88 -4.07
CA ALA A 119 -11.20 -1.41 -4.61
C ALA A 119 -11.61 -0.15 -3.87
N ASP A 120 -12.06 0.83 -4.61
CA ASP A 120 -12.68 2.04 -4.09
C ASP A 120 -14.04 1.72 -3.44
N VAL A 121 -14.07 0.72 -2.57
CA VAL A 121 -15.16 0.59 -1.63
C VAL A 121 -14.87 1.56 -0.49
N GLN A 122 -14.73 2.81 -0.85
CA GLN A 122 -14.88 3.86 0.13
C GLN A 122 -16.35 3.89 0.49
N VAL A 123 -16.64 3.33 1.64
CA VAL A 123 -17.99 3.33 2.22
C VAL A 123 -18.57 4.76 2.28
N GLY A 124 -17.70 5.78 2.21
CA GLY A 124 -18.11 7.18 2.18
C GLY A 124 -18.54 7.72 0.80
N ASN A 125 -18.20 7.03 -0.29
CA ASN A 125 -18.58 7.46 -1.64
C ASN A 125 -19.74 6.68 -2.24
N LEU A 126 -20.31 5.76 -1.46
CA LEU A 126 -21.54 5.10 -1.87
C LEU A 126 -22.68 6.12 -1.79
N ASN A 127 -23.41 6.25 -2.88
CA ASN A 127 -24.60 7.09 -2.92
C ASN A 127 -25.55 6.68 -1.77
N PRO A 128 -25.85 7.57 -0.81
CA PRO A 128 -26.72 7.21 0.31
C PRO A 128 -28.12 6.74 -0.12
N GLN A 129 -28.47 7.00 -1.38
CA GLN A 129 -29.76 6.62 -1.95
C GLN A 129 -29.66 5.31 -2.79
N ALA A 130 -28.47 4.68 -2.87
CA ALA A 130 -28.34 3.43 -3.61
C ALA A 130 -29.05 2.29 -2.88
N PRO A 131 -29.80 1.43 -3.59
CA PRO A 131 -30.42 0.26 -2.97
C PRO A 131 -29.38 -0.62 -2.27
N VAL A 132 -29.72 -1.14 -1.10
CA VAL A 132 -28.85 -1.98 -0.26
C VAL A 132 -28.32 -3.18 -1.06
N GLY A 133 -29.15 -3.76 -1.92
CA GLY A 133 -28.75 -4.87 -2.78
C GLY A 133 -27.63 -4.53 -3.76
N THR A 134 -27.67 -3.32 -4.35
CA THR A 134 -26.62 -2.87 -5.27
C THR A 134 -25.29 -2.67 -4.53
N THR A 135 -25.35 -2.10 -3.33
CA THR A 135 -24.18 -1.91 -2.48
C THR A 135 -23.53 -3.23 -2.10
N LEU A 136 -24.34 -4.21 -1.70
CA LEU A 136 -23.87 -5.56 -1.34
C LEU A 136 -23.24 -6.27 -2.55
N ALA A 137 -23.85 -6.17 -3.72
CA ALA A 137 -23.32 -6.78 -4.94
C ALA A 137 -21.98 -6.18 -5.36
N LEU A 138 -21.80 -4.85 -5.20
CA LEU A 138 -20.54 -4.18 -5.45
C LEU A 138 -19.46 -4.62 -4.45
N MET A 139 -19.81 -4.75 -3.17
CA MET A 139 -18.92 -5.26 -2.13
C MET A 139 -18.48 -6.71 -2.43
N GLU A 140 -19.41 -7.58 -2.78
CA GLU A 140 -19.11 -8.96 -3.15
C GLU A 140 -18.14 -9.02 -4.35
N ARG A 141 -18.38 -8.20 -5.36
CA ARG A 141 -17.53 -8.14 -6.55
C ARG A 141 -16.10 -7.69 -6.20
N SER A 142 -15.98 -6.69 -5.34
CA SER A 142 -14.66 -6.19 -4.91
C SER A 142 -13.90 -7.22 -4.08
N MET A 143 -14.60 -8.05 -3.31
CA MET A 143 -13.99 -9.08 -2.48
C MET A 143 -13.53 -10.33 -3.26
N LYS A 144 -13.98 -10.53 -4.51
CA LYS A 144 -13.63 -11.71 -5.30
C LYS A 144 -12.13 -11.91 -5.50
N VAL A 145 -11.39 -10.84 -5.74
CA VAL A 145 -9.93 -10.91 -5.93
C VAL A 145 -9.25 -11.30 -4.62
N MET A 146 -9.70 -10.71 -3.50
CA MET A 146 -9.15 -11.01 -2.18
C MET A 146 -9.50 -12.41 -1.69
N SER A 147 -10.64 -12.98 -2.12
CA SER A 147 -11.04 -14.35 -1.76
C SER A 147 -10.01 -15.38 -2.25
N GLY A 148 -9.42 -15.18 -3.41
CA GLY A 148 -8.36 -16.06 -3.93
C GLY A 148 -7.08 -16.00 -3.09
N VAL A 149 -6.72 -14.83 -2.57
CA VAL A 149 -5.58 -14.67 -1.65
C VAL A 149 -5.91 -15.35 -0.31
N GLN A 150 -7.11 -15.11 0.21
CA GLN A 150 -7.59 -15.70 1.46
C GLN A 150 -7.58 -17.24 1.39
N ALA A 151 -8.06 -17.81 0.30
CA ALA A 151 -8.08 -19.27 0.11
C ALA A 151 -6.66 -19.86 0.15
N ARG A 152 -5.68 -19.19 -0.45
CA ARG A 152 -4.27 -19.62 -0.41
C ARG A 152 -3.69 -19.55 1.01
N LEU A 153 -4.00 -18.48 1.75
CA LEU A 153 -3.56 -18.33 3.14
C LEU A 153 -4.18 -19.40 4.03
N HIS A 154 -5.47 -19.68 3.84
CA HIS A 154 -6.18 -20.75 4.58
C HIS A 154 -5.60 -22.13 4.26
N ALA A 155 -5.25 -22.40 3.00
CA ALA A 155 -4.61 -23.66 2.62
C ALA A 155 -3.22 -23.81 3.28
N ALA A 156 -2.46 -22.73 3.40
CA ALA A 156 -1.18 -22.74 4.12
C ALA A 156 -1.39 -22.93 5.62
N LEU A 157 -2.35 -22.22 6.20
CA LEU A 157 -2.71 -22.34 7.62
C LEU A 157 -3.18 -23.78 7.96
N LYS A 158 -3.99 -24.40 7.10
CA LYS A 158 -4.39 -25.81 7.28
C LYS A 158 -3.15 -26.72 7.39
N ARG A 159 -2.16 -26.51 6.54
CA ARG A 159 -0.91 -27.30 6.60
C ARG A 159 -0.14 -27.04 7.90
N GLU A 160 -0.08 -25.78 8.33
CA GLU A 160 0.60 -25.42 9.59
C GLU A 160 -0.06 -26.07 10.79
N LEU A 161 -1.40 -25.98 10.87
CA LEU A 161 -2.16 -26.59 11.96
C LEU A 161 -2.02 -28.12 11.96
N GLY A 162 -1.99 -28.75 10.77
CA GLY A 162 -1.71 -30.18 10.65
C GLY A 162 -0.32 -30.57 11.16
N LEU A 163 0.70 -29.77 10.85
CA LEU A 163 2.05 -30.00 11.38
C LEU A 163 2.10 -29.78 12.89
N LEU A 164 1.37 -28.80 13.40
CA LEU A 164 1.26 -28.53 14.84
C LEU A 164 0.60 -29.71 15.56
N ALA A 165 -0.47 -30.28 15.01
CA ALA A 165 -1.12 -31.47 15.56
C ALA A 165 -0.12 -32.64 15.69
N VAL A 166 0.70 -32.85 14.66
CA VAL A 166 1.77 -33.88 14.69
C VAL A 166 2.80 -33.59 15.78
N VAL A 167 3.19 -32.31 15.96
CA VAL A 167 4.14 -31.93 17.02
C VAL A 167 3.54 -32.18 18.41
N ILE A 168 2.28 -31.83 18.60
CA ILE A 168 1.56 -32.09 19.85
C ILE A 168 1.54 -33.60 20.14
N LYS A 169 1.15 -34.40 19.15
CA LYS A 169 1.13 -35.87 19.26
C LYS A 169 2.49 -36.47 19.65
N ASP A 170 3.57 -36.02 18.99
CA ASP A 170 4.90 -36.64 19.13
C ASP A 170 5.67 -36.16 20.36
N TYR A 171 5.51 -34.91 20.78
CA TYR A 171 6.43 -34.25 21.72
C TYR A 171 5.79 -33.72 23.00
N MET A 172 4.48 -33.49 23.03
CA MET A 172 3.83 -32.98 24.26
C MET A 172 3.65 -34.11 25.27
N PRO A 173 3.62 -33.79 26.58
CA PRO A 173 3.34 -34.79 27.62
C PRO A 173 1.97 -35.44 27.43
N SER A 174 1.82 -36.70 27.89
CA SER A 174 0.55 -37.44 27.78
C SER A 174 -0.59 -36.77 28.56
N GLU A 175 -0.27 -36.06 29.62
CA GLU A 175 -1.21 -35.37 30.51
C GLU A 175 -1.21 -33.85 30.28
N TYR A 176 -1.26 -33.43 29.04
CA TYR A 176 -1.38 -31.99 28.74
C TYR A 176 -2.84 -31.56 28.89
N ALA A 177 -3.10 -30.70 29.88
CA ALA A 177 -4.46 -30.24 30.17
C ALA A 177 -4.93 -29.20 29.14
N TYR A 178 -6.05 -29.51 28.48
CA TYR A 178 -6.79 -28.54 27.67
C TYR A 178 -8.29 -28.77 27.88
N GLU A 179 -9.08 -27.72 27.73
CA GLU A 179 -10.51 -27.80 27.92
C GLU A 179 -11.16 -28.56 26.75
N MET A 180 -11.55 -29.80 27.01
CA MET A 180 -12.36 -30.59 26.10
C MET A 180 -13.45 -31.33 26.91
N ASP A 181 -14.56 -31.56 26.25
CA ASP A 181 -15.68 -32.30 26.82
C ASP A 181 -15.37 -33.81 26.70
N GLY A 182 -14.96 -34.42 27.82
CA GLY A 182 -14.63 -35.83 27.88
C GLY A 182 -13.25 -36.16 28.43
N ASP A 183 -12.88 -37.42 28.37
CA ASP A 183 -11.59 -37.93 28.83
C ASP A 183 -10.46 -37.49 27.88
N PHE A 184 -9.44 -36.90 28.47
CA PHE A 184 -8.29 -36.37 27.78
C PHE A 184 -7.27 -37.47 27.47
N ASP A 185 -6.98 -37.72 26.20
CA ASP A 185 -5.90 -38.62 25.78
C ASP A 185 -5.23 -38.05 24.51
N ARG A 186 -4.06 -37.48 24.65
CA ARG A 186 -3.29 -36.87 23.56
C ARG A 186 -3.17 -37.79 22.32
N ARG A 187 -2.96 -39.08 22.55
CA ARG A 187 -2.74 -40.04 21.45
C ARG A 187 -4.02 -40.34 20.67
N LYS A 188 -5.15 -40.30 21.36
CA LYS A 188 -6.46 -40.51 20.74
C LYS A 188 -6.96 -39.22 20.09
N ASP A 189 -6.74 -38.07 20.75
CA ASP A 189 -7.26 -36.78 20.33
C ASP A 189 -6.50 -36.22 19.12
N PHE A 190 -5.21 -36.52 19.02
CA PHE A 190 -4.35 -36.07 17.92
C PHE A 190 -3.79 -37.23 17.10
N ASP A 191 -4.60 -38.20 16.78
CA ASP A 191 -4.20 -39.32 15.90
C ASP A 191 -4.19 -38.88 14.42
N ASP A 192 -3.68 -39.77 13.53
CA ASP A 192 -3.56 -39.46 12.10
C ASP A 192 -4.91 -39.38 11.37
N ARG A 193 -6.03 -39.61 12.07
CA ARG A 193 -7.38 -39.53 11.51
C ARG A 193 -8.01 -38.15 11.70
N VAL A 194 -7.41 -37.32 12.55
CA VAL A 194 -7.91 -35.95 12.81
C VAL A 194 -7.44 -35.03 11.71
N ASP A 195 -8.36 -34.42 10.97
CA ASP A 195 -8.05 -33.38 9.99
C ASP A 195 -8.39 -32.01 10.58
N VAL A 196 -7.39 -31.17 10.70
CA VAL A 196 -7.56 -29.83 11.25
C VAL A 196 -7.81 -28.85 10.10
N VAL A 197 -8.97 -28.22 10.13
CA VAL A 197 -9.38 -27.28 9.10
C VAL A 197 -9.55 -25.90 9.72
N PRO A 198 -8.82 -24.88 9.23
CA PRO A 198 -9.05 -23.51 9.69
C PRO A 198 -10.44 -23.05 9.20
N VAL A 199 -11.25 -22.57 10.12
CA VAL A 199 -12.57 -22.03 9.80
C VAL A 199 -12.50 -20.51 9.98
N SER A 200 -12.65 -19.79 8.87
CA SER A 200 -12.97 -18.37 8.97
C SER A 200 -14.49 -18.27 8.85
N ASP A 201 -15.09 -17.56 9.76
CA ASP A 201 -16.50 -17.24 9.65
C ASP A 201 -16.68 -16.24 8.48
N PRO A 202 -17.22 -16.66 7.34
CA PRO A 202 -17.46 -15.74 6.24
C PRO A 202 -18.52 -14.68 6.57
N ASN A 203 -19.26 -14.90 7.67
CA ASN A 203 -20.26 -13.96 8.19
C ASN A 203 -19.73 -13.12 9.37
N ALA A 204 -18.46 -13.25 9.71
CA ALA A 204 -17.81 -12.30 10.64
C ALA A 204 -17.66 -10.92 10.00
N ALA A 205 -18.66 -10.56 9.26
CA ALA A 205 -18.89 -9.21 8.77
C ALA A 205 -18.98 -8.25 9.97
N THR A 206 -18.61 -7.04 9.74
CA THR A 206 -18.62 -5.94 10.70
C THR A 206 -19.83 -5.99 11.66
N MET A 207 -19.66 -5.56 12.90
CA MET A 207 -20.73 -5.50 13.90
C MET A 207 -22.04 -4.89 13.35
N SER A 208 -21.90 -3.94 12.42
CA SER A 208 -23.05 -3.32 11.75
C SER A 208 -23.86 -4.29 10.88
N GLN A 209 -23.24 -5.31 10.29
CA GLN A 209 -23.95 -6.33 9.51
C GLN A 209 -24.66 -7.35 10.41
N ARG A 210 -24.12 -7.62 11.63
CA ARG A 210 -24.80 -8.47 12.62
C ARG A 210 -26.09 -7.84 13.13
N VAL A 211 -26.12 -6.50 13.28
CA VAL A 211 -27.30 -5.77 13.76
C VAL A 211 -28.45 -5.80 12.73
N VAL A 212 -28.14 -5.89 11.44
CA VAL A 212 -29.15 -5.98 10.37
C VAL A 212 -29.75 -7.40 10.24
N GLN A 213 -29.08 -8.43 10.76
CA GLN A 213 -29.59 -9.82 10.80
C GLN A 213 -30.35 -10.23 12.06
N UNK A 214 -30.17 -9.47 12.87
CA UNK A 214 -30.84 -9.70 14.05
C UNK A 214 -32.16 -9.19 14.05
#